data_10d7fe206228de1959eb1f93c17f2927
#
_entry.id   10d7fe206228de1959eb1f93c17f2927
#
_cell.length_a   1.000
_cell.length_b   1.000
_cell.length_c   1.000
_cell.angle_alpha   90.00
_cell.angle_beta   90.00
_cell.angle_gamma   90.00
#
_symmetry.space_group_name_H-M   'P 1'
#
loop_
_entity.id
_entity.type
_entity.pdbx_description
1 polymer ?
#
loop_
_entity_poly.entity_id
_entity_poly.type
_entity_poly.pdbx_seq_one_letter_code
_entity_poly.pdbx_strand_id
1 'polypeptide(L)'
;FAESEGGETVMGTLRSTLEQILQVELDLTAAGRTDAGVHGWGQVITGRFPDHTDPARVQRSVNAMLAPAIAIRSAEWVADEFDARFSATSRAYRYDVWNAAVPNPLVARTAWHVVEPLDLDAMNAAATHLVGEHDFSSFCRRPQVPQGAPEKSMVRIMHRVDWHRVAVDGFSDPGVSALLRLEIAASSFCHQQVRSIVGTLVDVGRGRRAPDSMLDTISARDRAAAGPVAPPTGLVLWHVGYDGERWDADRRR
;
A
#
# COMPACT_ATOMS: atom_id res chain seq x y z
N PHE A 1 -1.02 -10.86 -1.16
CA PHE A 1 0.42 -11.12 -1.21
C PHE A 1 0.81 -12.33 -0.37
N ALA A 2 0.43 -12.37 0.91
CA ALA A 2 0.77 -13.45 1.81
C ALA A 2 -0.02 -14.72 1.48
N GLU A 3 0.55 -15.88 1.81
CA GLU A 3 -0.10 -17.18 1.60
C GLU A 3 -1.45 -17.25 2.29
N SER A 4 -2.41 -17.85 1.60
CA SER A 4 -3.75 -18.16 2.11
C SER A 4 -4.15 -19.56 1.66
N GLU A 5 -4.93 -20.26 2.46
CA GLU A 5 -5.49 -21.54 2.09
C GLU A 5 -6.32 -21.40 0.80
N GLY A 6 -5.93 -22.10 -0.27
CA GLY A 6 -6.73 -22.29 -1.47
C GLY A 6 -6.51 -21.31 -2.64
N GLY A 7 -5.46 -20.45 -2.66
CA GLY A 7 -5.20 -19.55 -3.79
C GLY A 7 -3.73 -19.31 -4.10
N GLU A 8 -3.43 -19.11 -5.39
CA GLU A 8 -2.11 -18.62 -5.80
C GLU A 8 -1.86 -17.22 -5.21
N THR A 9 -0.72 -17.06 -4.54
CA THR A 9 -0.30 -15.80 -3.96
C THR A 9 1.10 -15.42 -4.42
N VAL A 10 1.41 -14.12 -4.47
CA VAL A 10 2.75 -13.67 -4.85
C VAL A 10 3.83 -14.30 -3.97
N MET A 11 3.58 -14.42 -2.66
CA MET A 11 4.53 -15.06 -1.73
C MET A 11 4.69 -16.55 -2.02
N GLY A 12 3.60 -17.28 -2.22
CA GLY A 12 3.65 -18.72 -2.52
C GLY A 12 4.37 -19.01 -3.84
N THR A 13 4.03 -18.25 -4.91
CA THR A 13 4.69 -18.38 -6.21
C THR A 13 6.19 -18.07 -6.10
N LEU A 14 6.54 -16.98 -5.40
CA LEU A 14 7.94 -16.59 -5.21
C LEU A 14 8.71 -17.63 -4.39
N ARG A 15 8.12 -18.15 -3.29
CA ARG A 15 8.73 -19.20 -2.48
C ARG A 15 8.99 -20.44 -3.32
N SER A 16 7.99 -21.00 -3.99
CA SER A 16 8.14 -22.19 -4.82
C SER A 16 9.22 -22.03 -5.90
N THR A 17 9.30 -20.84 -6.52
CA THR A 17 10.33 -20.55 -7.52
C THR A 17 11.73 -20.50 -6.92
N LEU A 18 11.89 -19.85 -5.76
CA LEU A 18 13.17 -19.79 -5.04
C LEU A 18 13.62 -21.17 -4.58
N GLU A 19 12.71 -21.98 -4.02
CA GLU A 19 12.98 -23.34 -3.61
C GLU A 19 13.38 -24.24 -4.80
N GLN A 20 12.74 -24.04 -5.94
CA GLN A 20 13.11 -24.72 -7.18
C GLN A 20 14.52 -24.33 -7.66
N ILE A 21 14.90 -23.05 -7.58
CA ILE A 21 16.23 -22.56 -7.99
C ILE A 21 17.33 -23.05 -7.05
N LEU A 22 17.06 -23.04 -5.74
CA LEU A 22 18.06 -23.28 -4.70
C LEU A 22 18.06 -24.73 -4.20
N GLN A 23 17.03 -25.52 -4.51
CA GLN A 23 16.83 -26.91 -4.07
C GLN A 23 16.85 -27.05 -2.55
N VAL A 24 16.27 -26.06 -1.84
CA VAL A 24 16.10 -26.05 -0.38
C VAL A 24 14.73 -25.51 -0.02
N GLU A 25 14.18 -25.90 1.13
CA GLU A 25 12.98 -25.27 1.69
C GLU A 25 13.31 -23.90 2.26
N LEU A 26 12.43 -22.92 2.06
CA LEU A 26 12.61 -21.55 2.49
C LEU A 26 11.45 -21.07 3.36
N ASP A 27 11.79 -20.45 4.48
CA ASP A 27 10.85 -19.63 5.25
C ASP A 27 11.05 -18.14 4.92
N LEU A 28 10.00 -17.52 4.37
CA LEU A 28 10.05 -16.14 3.87
C LEU A 28 9.13 -15.23 4.68
N THR A 29 9.64 -14.09 5.08
CA THR A 29 8.88 -13.02 5.74
C THR A 29 8.76 -11.81 4.84
N ALA A 30 7.54 -11.26 4.70
CA ALA A 30 7.30 -10.02 3.96
C ALA A 30 7.08 -8.82 4.89
N ALA A 31 7.55 -7.64 4.49
CA ALA A 31 7.39 -6.39 5.22
C ALA A 31 5.93 -6.01 5.46
N GLY A 32 5.03 -6.38 4.57
CA GLY A 32 3.61 -6.10 4.70
C GLY A 32 2.74 -7.08 3.91
N ARG A 33 1.54 -7.32 4.42
CA ARG A 33 0.50 -8.04 3.69
C ARG A 33 -0.29 -7.05 2.85
N THR A 34 -0.48 -7.33 1.56
CA THR A 34 -1.37 -6.57 0.69
C THR A 34 -2.55 -7.44 0.28
N ASP A 35 -3.71 -6.80 0.11
CA ASP A 35 -4.93 -7.49 -0.35
C ASP A 35 -4.78 -7.97 -1.82
N ALA A 36 -5.65 -8.87 -2.25
CA ALA A 36 -5.74 -9.24 -3.66
C ALA A 36 -6.01 -8.01 -4.52
N GLY A 37 -5.28 -7.86 -5.62
CA GLY A 37 -5.38 -6.72 -6.54
C GLY A 37 -4.58 -5.47 -6.12
N VAL A 38 -3.94 -5.47 -4.94
CA VAL A 38 -3.02 -4.40 -4.52
C VAL A 38 -1.63 -4.68 -5.09
N HIS A 39 -0.99 -3.66 -5.64
CA HIS A 39 0.34 -3.74 -6.22
C HIS A 39 1.45 -3.58 -5.18
N GLY A 40 2.63 -4.14 -5.45
CA GLY A 40 3.82 -4.02 -4.61
C GLY A 40 5.01 -3.55 -5.44
N TRP A 41 5.33 -2.26 -5.39
CA TRP A 41 6.55 -1.70 -5.99
C TRP A 41 7.75 -1.79 -5.05
N GLY A 42 7.54 -1.46 -3.79
CA GLY A 42 8.56 -1.43 -2.74
C GLY A 42 8.38 -2.55 -1.70
N GLN A 43 7.78 -3.68 -2.04
CA GLN A 43 7.69 -4.82 -1.13
C GLN A 43 9.08 -5.37 -0.83
N VAL A 44 9.33 -5.70 0.43
CA VAL A 44 10.58 -6.32 0.89
C VAL A 44 10.25 -7.68 1.48
N ILE A 45 11.10 -8.65 1.20
CA ILE A 45 11.04 -9.98 1.79
C ILE A 45 12.42 -10.35 2.35
N THR A 46 12.42 -11.11 3.43
CA THR A 46 13.61 -11.75 3.99
C THR A 46 13.40 -13.24 4.12
N GLY A 47 14.50 -14.00 4.14
CA GLY A 47 14.53 -15.43 4.40
C GLY A 47 15.95 -15.86 4.71
N ARG A 48 16.10 -17.09 5.19
CA ARG A 48 17.41 -17.72 5.37
C ARG A 48 17.77 -18.48 4.11
N PHE A 49 18.89 -18.13 3.52
CA PHE A 49 19.40 -18.72 2.29
C PHE A 49 20.74 -19.42 2.56
N PRO A 50 21.13 -20.45 1.77
CA PRO A 50 22.46 -21.05 1.88
C PRO A 50 23.57 -20.01 1.67
N ASP A 51 24.65 -20.09 2.44
CA ASP A 51 25.76 -19.11 2.44
C ASP A 51 26.43 -18.93 1.07
N HIS A 52 26.38 -19.95 0.22
CA HIS A 52 26.94 -19.92 -1.15
C HIS A 52 25.98 -19.30 -2.19
N THR A 53 24.82 -18.80 -1.76
CA THR A 53 23.85 -18.18 -2.67
C THR A 53 24.36 -16.85 -3.22
N ASP A 54 24.38 -16.73 -4.55
CA ASP A 54 24.65 -15.45 -5.22
C ASP A 54 23.34 -14.65 -5.40
N PRO A 55 23.12 -13.53 -4.67
CA PRO A 55 21.90 -12.75 -4.76
C PRO A 55 21.59 -12.24 -6.17
N ALA A 56 22.63 -11.85 -6.93
CA ALA A 56 22.46 -11.36 -8.30
C ALA A 56 21.99 -12.48 -9.24
N ARG A 57 22.49 -13.71 -9.05
CA ARG A 57 22.03 -14.88 -9.82
C ARG A 57 20.58 -15.22 -9.48
N VAL A 58 20.21 -15.21 -8.20
CA VAL A 58 18.82 -15.44 -7.75
C VAL A 58 17.88 -14.43 -8.39
N GLN A 59 18.21 -13.14 -8.32
CA GLN A 59 17.44 -12.06 -8.94
C GLN A 59 17.20 -12.32 -10.43
N ARG A 60 18.26 -12.60 -11.19
CA ARG A 60 18.14 -12.88 -12.63
C ARG A 60 17.28 -14.10 -12.92
N SER A 61 17.46 -15.19 -12.16
CA SER A 61 16.73 -16.44 -12.36
C SER A 61 15.25 -16.27 -12.08
N VAL A 62 14.88 -15.64 -10.95
CA VAL A 62 13.48 -15.38 -10.63
C VAL A 62 12.83 -14.47 -11.67
N ASN A 63 13.52 -13.40 -12.10
CA ASN A 63 12.99 -12.48 -13.09
C ASN A 63 12.80 -13.16 -14.47
N ALA A 64 13.68 -14.10 -14.84
CA ALA A 64 13.50 -14.87 -16.06
C ALA A 64 12.27 -15.81 -16.01
N MET A 65 11.92 -16.31 -14.83
CA MET A 65 10.81 -17.25 -14.66
C MET A 65 9.46 -16.55 -14.43
N LEU A 66 9.43 -15.42 -13.72
CA LEU A 66 8.19 -14.84 -13.21
C LEU A 66 7.81 -13.48 -13.84
N ALA A 67 8.72 -12.82 -14.58
CA ALA A 67 8.35 -11.58 -15.25
C ALA A 67 7.28 -11.81 -16.34
N PRO A 68 6.38 -10.84 -16.59
CA PRO A 68 6.33 -9.52 -15.95
C PRO A 68 5.48 -9.48 -14.67
N ALA A 69 4.91 -10.58 -14.23
CA ALA A 69 3.96 -10.59 -13.10
C ALA A 69 4.63 -10.32 -11.75
N ILE A 70 5.82 -10.90 -11.53
CA ILE A 70 6.65 -10.69 -10.34
C ILE A 70 8.07 -10.40 -10.81
N ALA A 71 8.70 -9.36 -10.24
CA ALA A 71 10.08 -9.01 -10.51
C ALA A 71 10.81 -8.62 -9.22
N ILE A 72 12.02 -9.15 -9.03
CA ILE A 72 12.94 -8.74 -7.98
C ILE A 72 13.79 -7.58 -8.50
N ARG A 73 13.75 -6.42 -7.84
CA ARG A 73 14.50 -5.22 -8.22
C ARG A 73 15.93 -5.25 -7.68
N SER A 74 16.11 -5.75 -6.45
CA SER A 74 17.41 -5.95 -5.82
C SER A 74 17.35 -7.17 -4.91
N ALA A 75 18.51 -7.80 -4.71
CA ALA A 75 18.70 -8.84 -3.71
C ALA A 75 20.10 -8.64 -3.12
N GLU A 76 20.21 -8.73 -1.81
CA GLU A 76 21.45 -8.49 -1.07
C GLU A 76 21.49 -9.28 0.22
N TRP A 77 22.67 -9.52 0.74
CA TRP A 77 22.88 -10.04 2.07
C TRP A 77 22.71 -8.92 3.09
N VAL A 78 22.05 -9.25 4.20
CA VAL A 78 21.83 -8.34 5.34
C VAL A 78 22.26 -9.01 6.63
N ALA A 79 22.31 -8.28 7.73
CA ALA A 79 22.60 -8.84 9.06
C ALA A 79 21.54 -9.87 9.47
N ASP A 80 21.94 -10.88 10.24
CA ASP A 80 21.08 -12.01 10.64
C ASP A 80 19.85 -11.59 11.45
N GLU A 81 19.94 -10.46 12.14
CA GLU A 81 18.85 -9.88 12.95
C GLU A 81 17.82 -9.14 12.11
N PHE A 82 18.13 -8.86 10.84
CA PHE A 82 17.21 -8.12 9.97
C PHE A 82 16.00 -8.96 9.58
N ASP A 83 14.83 -8.44 9.86
CA ASP A 83 13.54 -9.02 9.45
C ASP A 83 12.72 -8.00 8.66
N ALA A 84 12.29 -8.36 7.46
CA ALA A 84 11.55 -7.45 6.59
C ALA A 84 10.33 -6.81 7.25
N ARG A 85 9.68 -7.51 8.18
CA ARG A 85 8.47 -7.04 8.86
C ARG A 85 8.76 -6.27 10.14
N PHE A 86 9.64 -6.84 11.00
CA PHE A 86 9.82 -6.34 12.35
C PHE A 86 10.88 -5.23 12.43
N SER A 87 11.87 -5.22 11.52
CA SER A 87 12.85 -4.13 11.42
C SER A 87 12.27 -2.90 10.72
N ALA A 88 11.14 -3.02 10.02
CA ALA A 88 10.55 -1.89 9.30
C ALA A 88 9.94 -0.84 10.23
N THR A 89 10.37 0.41 10.09
CA THR A 89 9.97 1.56 10.89
C THR A 89 8.88 2.41 10.25
N SER A 90 8.74 2.32 8.92
CA SER A 90 7.69 3.04 8.18
C SER A 90 7.24 2.27 6.93
N ARG A 91 6.04 2.61 6.44
CA ARG A 91 5.50 2.16 5.14
C ARG A 91 4.89 3.35 4.44
N ALA A 92 5.08 3.43 3.12
CA ALA A 92 4.42 4.40 2.28
C ALA A 92 3.65 3.71 1.16
N TYR A 93 2.47 4.23 0.88
CA TYR A 93 1.62 3.79 -0.22
C TYR A 93 1.34 4.94 -1.16
N ARG A 94 1.06 4.61 -2.42
CA ARG A 94 0.43 5.48 -3.40
C ARG A 94 -0.94 4.91 -3.76
N TYR A 95 -1.88 5.82 -4.01
CA TYR A 95 -3.18 5.43 -4.54
C TYR A 95 -3.55 6.35 -5.68
N ASP A 96 -3.78 5.77 -6.86
CA ASP A 96 -4.11 6.51 -8.06
C ASP A 96 -5.62 6.47 -8.34
N VAL A 97 -6.18 7.65 -8.64
CA VAL A 97 -7.56 7.84 -9.07
C VAL A 97 -7.55 8.48 -10.46
N TRP A 98 -8.19 7.86 -11.43
CA TRP A 98 -8.50 8.45 -12.72
C TRP A 98 -9.82 9.21 -12.62
N ASN A 99 -9.75 10.54 -12.48
CA ASN A 99 -10.91 11.41 -12.29
C ASN A 99 -11.30 12.09 -13.60
N ALA A 100 -12.08 11.41 -14.42
CA ALA A 100 -12.55 11.89 -15.71
C ALA A 100 -13.90 11.25 -16.08
N ALA A 101 -14.65 11.92 -16.95
CA ALA A 101 -15.92 11.38 -17.47
C ALA A 101 -15.73 10.08 -18.26
N VAL A 102 -14.59 9.92 -18.94
CA VAL A 102 -14.27 8.76 -19.79
C VAL A 102 -13.19 7.91 -19.11
N PRO A 103 -13.36 6.58 -19.04
CA PRO A 103 -12.35 5.68 -18.52
C PRO A 103 -11.11 5.66 -19.42
N ASN A 104 -9.94 5.42 -18.83
CA ASN A 104 -8.69 5.26 -19.58
C ASN A 104 -8.21 3.79 -19.48
N PRO A 105 -8.19 3.03 -20.59
CA PRO A 105 -7.78 1.62 -20.59
C PRO A 105 -6.33 1.41 -20.16
N LEU A 106 -5.44 2.37 -20.38
CA LEU A 106 -4.01 2.24 -20.05
C LEU A 106 -3.74 2.26 -18.55
N VAL A 107 -4.59 2.92 -17.76
CA VAL A 107 -4.47 2.97 -16.31
C VAL A 107 -5.52 2.15 -15.58
N ALA A 108 -6.39 1.43 -16.30
CA ALA A 108 -7.51 0.70 -15.72
C ALA A 108 -7.10 -0.38 -14.69
N ARG A 109 -5.86 -0.87 -14.76
CA ARG A 109 -5.31 -1.85 -13.80
C ARG A 109 -4.55 -1.23 -12.63
N THR A 110 -4.32 0.08 -12.66
CA THR A 110 -3.47 0.79 -11.69
C THR A 110 -4.11 2.04 -11.11
N ALA A 111 -5.34 2.37 -11.51
CA ALA A 111 -6.08 3.51 -10.99
C ALA A 111 -7.56 3.16 -10.80
N TRP A 112 -8.18 3.80 -9.81
CA TRP A 112 -9.62 3.77 -9.62
C TRP A 112 -10.29 4.83 -10.49
N HIS A 113 -11.17 4.45 -11.41
CA HIS A 113 -11.94 5.40 -12.22
C HIS A 113 -13.09 5.98 -11.39
N VAL A 114 -13.11 7.31 -11.26
CA VAL A 114 -14.16 8.10 -10.60
C VAL A 114 -14.66 9.14 -11.59
N VAL A 115 -15.94 9.03 -11.96
CA VAL A 115 -16.56 9.88 -13.01
C VAL A 115 -16.89 11.26 -12.46
N GLU A 116 -17.42 11.33 -11.23
CA GLU A 116 -17.83 12.60 -10.62
C GLU A 116 -16.59 13.48 -10.36
N PRO A 117 -16.66 14.80 -10.65
CA PRO A 117 -15.59 15.72 -10.32
C PRO A 117 -15.23 15.66 -8.84
N LEU A 118 -13.93 15.65 -8.54
CA LEU A 118 -13.41 15.65 -7.17
C LEU A 118 -12.79 17.00 -6.83
N ASP A 119 -13.20 17.55 -5.71
CA ASP A 119 -12.59 18.74 -5.10
C ASP A 119 -11.31 18.32 -4.35
N LEU A 120 -10.16 18.56 -4.98
CA LEU A 120 -8.86 18.18 -4.44
C LEU A 120 -8.48 18.99 -3.20
N ASP A 121 -8.89 20.25 -3.12
CA ASP A 121 -8.60 21.12 -1.98
C ASP A 121 -9.38 20.66 -0.74
N ALA A 122 -10.65 20.31 -0.92
CA ALA A 122 -11.47 19.72 0.15
C ALA A 122 -10.90 18.37 0.61
N MET A 123 -10.40 17.51 -0.32
CA MET A 123 -9.76 16.24 0.02
C MET A 123 -8.48 16.46 0.83
N ASN A 124 -7.64 17.43 0.46
CA ASN A 124 -6.43 17.78 1.20
C ASN A 124 -6.73 18.40 2.56
N ALA A 125 -7.73 19.28 2.64
CA ALA A 125 -8.18 19.83 3.93
C ALA A 125 -8.58 18.71 4.90
N ALA A 126 -9.38 17.73 4.46
CA ALA A 126 -9.74 16.55 5.25
C ALA A 126 -8.52 15.68 5.61
N ALA A 127 -7.56 15.52 4.69
CA ALA A 127 -6.37 14.69 4.87
C ALA A 127 -5.46 15.23 5.99
N THR A 128 -5.42 16.54 6.23
CA THR A 128 -4.61 17.15 7.30
C THR A 128 -4.96 16.61 8.68
N HIS A 129 -6.25 16.29 8.92
CA HIS A 129 -6.72 15.75 10.20
C HIS A 129 -6.24 14.33 10.49
N LEU A 130 -5.73 13.61 9.49
CA LEU A 130 -5.19 12.25 9.65
C LEU A 130 -3.74 12.23 10.11
N VAL A 131 -3.00 13.35 9.96
CA VAL A 131 -1.59 13.43 10.31
C VAL A 131 -1.42 13.47 11.82
N GLY A 132 -0.45 12.70 12.34
CA GLY A 132 -0.21 12.56 13.77
C GLY A 132 -0.57 11.18 14.31
N GLU A 133 -0.63 11.07 15.62
CA GLU A 133 -0.98 9.84 16.32
C GLU A 133 -2.49 9.78 16.57
N HIS A 134 -3.16 8.78 16.02
CA HIS A 134 -4.59 8.56 16.14
C HIS A 134 -4.94 7.09 16.30
N ASP A 135 -6.10 6.83 16.89
CA ASP A 135 -6.76 5.52 16.83
C ASP A 135 -7.53 5.40 15.51
N PHE A 136 -7.02 4.58 14.59
CA PHE A 136 -7.59 4.36 13.26
C PHE A 136 -8.65 3.26 13.21
N SER A 137 -9.28 2.90 14.32
CA SER A 137 -10.33 1.85 14.39
C SER A 137 -11.43 2.04 13.34
N SER A 138 -11.83 3.29 13.03
CA SER A 138 -12.83 3.59 12.00
C SER A 138 -12.40 3.23 10.58
N PHE A 139 -11.12 3.11 10.33
CA PHE A 139 -10.58 2.80 9.01
C PHE A 139 -10.07 1.37 8.87
N CYS A 140 -10.04 0.61 9.97
CA CYS A 140 -9.45 -0.71 10.01
C CYS A 140 -10.51 -1.81 9.97
N ARG A 141 -10.28 -2.85 9.17
CA ARG A 141 -10.99 -4.11 9.37
C ARG A 141 -10.38 -4.81 10.60
N ARG A 142 -11.18 -4.94 11.66
CA ARG A 142 -10.74 -5.64 12.87
C ARG A 142 -10.48 -7.12 12.56
N PRO A 143 -9.31 -7.67 12.94
CA PRO A 143 -9.08 -9.10 12.87
C PRO A 143 -10.02 -9.82 13.85
N GLN A 144 -10.47 -11.00 13.49
CA GLN A 144 -11.10 -11.88 14.46
C GLN A 144 -10.01 -12.33 15.45
N VAL A 145 -10.21 -12.02 16.73
CA VAL A 145 -9.28 -12.40 17.79
C VAL A 145 -9.88 -13.59 18.51
N PRO A 146 -9.11 -14.67 18.79
CA PRO A 146 -9.58 -15.74 19.64
C PRO A 146 -10.04 -15.23 20.99
N GLN A 147 -11.06 -15.85 21.57
CA GLN A 147 -11.61 -15.46 22.87
C GLN A 147 -10.50 -15.44 23.94
N GLY A 148 -10.33 -14.30 24.64
CA GLY A 148 -9.31 -14.12 25.67
C GLY A 148 -7.94 -13.63 25.18
N ALA A 149 -7.71 -13.49 23.88
CA ALA A 149 -6.49 -12.86 23.39
C ALA A 149 -6.59 -11.31 23.47
N PRO A 150 -5.48 -10.60 23.77
CA PRO A 150 -5.48 -9.14 23.84
C PRO A 150 -5.83 -8.52 22.48
N GLU A 151 -6.68 -7.50 22.49
CA GLU A 151 -6.98 -6.72 21.29
C GLU A 151 -5.73 -6.00 20.80
N LYS A 152 -5.50 -6.06 19.49
CA LYS A 152 -4.39 -5.32 18.87
C LYS A 152 -4.72 -3.84 18.82
N SER A 153 -3.83 -3.00 19.32
CA SER A 153 -3.96 -1.55 19.20
C SER A 153 -4.11 -1.11 17.74
N MET A 154 -5.07 -0.22 17.48
CA MET A 154 -5.27 0.43 16.18
C MET A 154 -4.65 1.83 16.14
N VAL A 155 -3.94 2.25 17.20
CA VAL A 155 -3.20 3.51 17.24
C VAL A 155 -2.00 3.43 16.28
N ARG A 156 -1.87 4.43 15.40
CA ARG A 156 -0.78 4.56 14.43
C ARG A 156 -0.32 6.01 14.37
N ILE A 157 0.93 6.21 13.99
CA ILE A 157 1.48 7.53 13.71
C ILE A 157 1.47 7.71 12.19
N MET A 158 0.58 8.60 11.71
CA MET A 158 0.50 9.00 10.31
C MET A 158 1.49 10.14 10.06
N HIS A 159 2.46 9.93 9.17
CA HIS A 159 3.51 10.90 8.87
C HIS A 159 3.11 11.85 7.74
N ARG A 160 2.34 11.35 6.77
CA ARG A 160 1.93 12.10 5.57
C ARG A 160 0.64 11.56 5.00
N VAL A 161 -0.24 12.47 4.55
CA VAL A 161 -1.39 12.19 3.69
C VAL A 161 -1.57 13.38 2.77
N ASP A 162 -1.35 13.20 1.47
CA ASP A 162 -1.27 14.30 0.51
C ASP A 162 -1.79 13.87 -0.86
N TRP A 163 -2.70 14.66 -1.43
CA TRP A 163 -3.23 14.45 -2.76
C TRP A 163 -2.69 15.48 -3.74
N HIS A 164 -2.26 15.05 -4.90
CA HIS A 164 -1.81 15.94 -5.97
C HIS A 164 -2.21 15.42 -7.35
N ARG A 165 -2.18 16.32 -8.34
CA ARG A 165 -2.34 15.96 -9.75
C ARG A 165 -1.02 15.44 -10.30
N VAL A 166 -1.08 14.33 -11.04
CA VAL A 166 0.09 13.79 -11.74
C VAL A 166 -0.02 14.17 -13.21
N ALA A 167 1.01 14.84 -13.72
CA ALA A 167 1.14 15.04 -15.16
C ALA A 167 1.41 13.69 -15.83
N VAL A 168 0.60 13.35 -16.81
CA VAL A 168 0.79 12.15 -17.63
C VAL A 168 1.13 12.64 -19.04
N ASP A 169 2.41 12.56 -19.41
CA ASP A 169 2.88 12.97 -20.73
C ASP A 169 2.17 12.16 -21.84
N GLY A 170 1.68 12.88 -22.85
CA GLY A 170 0.97 12.28 -23.98
C GLY A 170 -0.54 12.06 -23.81
N PHE A 171 -1.11 12.36 -22.63
CA PHE A 171 -2.56 12.30 -22.34
C PHE A 171 -3.15 13.64 -21.91
N SER A 172 -2.39 14.72 -22.09
CA SER A 172 -2.85 16.06 -21.78
C SER A 172 -3.61 16.67 -22.97
N ASP A 173 -4.89 16.28 -23.13
CA ASP A 173 -5.86 17.25 -23.62
C ASP A 173 -5.93 18.39 -22.60
N PRO A 174 -5.92 19.67 -23.03
CA PRO A 174 -6.13 20.79 -22.13
C PRO A 174 -7.48 20.60 -21.40
N GLY A 175 -7.43 20.22 -20.13
CA GLY A 175 -8.60 19.89 -19.30
C GLY A 175 -8.69 18.44 -18.82
N VAL A 176 -7.83 17.53 -19.25
CA VAL A 176 -7.89 16.07 -18.94
C VAL A 176 -6.70 15.60 -18.10
N SER A 177 -5.98 16.44 -17.40
CA SER A 177 -5.02 15.94 -16.38
C SER A 177 -5.79 15.38 -15.18
N ALA A 178 -6.30 14.19 -15.37
CA ALA A 178 -7.29 13.56 -14.52
C ALA A 178 -6.68 12.51 -13.58
N LEU A 179 -5.37 12.30 -13.57
CA LEU A 179 -4.74 11.39 -12.64
C LEU A 179 -4.44 12.12 -11.32
N LEU A 180 -5.20 11.75 -10.28
CA LEU A 180 -4.98 12.20 -8.91
C LEU A 180 -4.22 11.10 -8.17
N ARG A 181 -3.21 11.48 -7.43
CA ARG A 181 -2.40 10.56 -6.61
C ARG A 181 -2.45 10.98 -5.16
N LEU A 182 -2.79 10.01 -4.31
CA LEU A 182 -2.53 10.08 -2.89
C LEU A 182 -1.13 9.54 -2.61
N GLU A 183 -0.39 10.25 -1.78
CA GLU A 183 0.79 9.76 -1.09
C GLU A 183 0.52 9.70 0.41
N ILE A 184 0.66 8.50 0.99
CA ILE A 184 0.35 8.27 2.39
C ILE A 184 1.45 7.45 3.04
N ALA A 185 1.95 7.91 4.19
CA ALA A 185 3.01 7.25 4.94
C ALA A 185 2.71 7.23 6.43
N ALA A 186 3.00 6.11 7.09
CA ALA A 186 2.81 5.91 8.52
C ALA A 186 3.84 4.95 9.10
N SER A 187 3.93 4.89 10.42
CA SER A 187 4.74 3.88 11.13
C SER A 187 4.31 2.45 10.73
N SER A 188 3.02 2.22 10.62
CA SER A 188 2.42 0.98 10.11
C SER A 188 0.97 1.22 9.72
N PHE A 189 0.36 0.26 9.02
CA PHE A 189 -1.05 0.29 8.65
C PHE A 189 -1.76 -0.98 9.14
N CYS A 190 -3.02 -0.84 9.54
CA CYS A 190 -3.89 -1.97 9.78
C CYS A 190 -4.57 -2.44 8.49
N HIS A 191 -5.25 -3.58 8.56
CA HIS A 191 -5.93 -4.18 7.41
C HIS A 191 -6.98 -3.23 6.82
N GLN A 192 -6.89 -2.98 5.51
CA GLN A 192 -7.73 -2.09 4.71
C GLN A 192 -7.67 -0.59 5.07
N GLN A 193 -6.82 -0.15 5.99
CA GLN A 193 -6.77 1.23 6.46
C GLN A 193 -6.62 2.24 5.32
N VAL A 194 -5.62 2.09 4.46
CA VAL A 194 -5.39 3.04 3.35
C VAL A 194 -6.59 3.12 2.42
N ARG A 195 -7.18 1.99 2.04
CA ARG A 195 -8.34 1.94 1.14
C ARG A 195 -9.58 2.56 1.77
N SER A 196 -9.79 2.39 3.08
CA SER A 196 -10.89 3.03 3.81
C SER A 196 -10.68 4.54 3.91
N ILE A 197 -9.46 5.01 4.15
CA ILE A 197 -9.10 6.45 4.12
C ILE A 197 -9.38 7.03 2.73
N VAL A 198 -8.91 6.37 1.67
CA VAL A 198 -9.14 6.81 0.28
C VAL A 198 -10.63 6.93 -0.03
N GLY A 199 -11.43 5.92 0.30
CA GLY A 199 -12.88 5.97 0.04
C GLY A 199 -13.57 7.10 0.79
N THR A 200 -13.15 7.38 2.02
CA THR A 200 -13.68 8.49 2.82
C THR A 200 -13.28 9.85 2.23
N LEU A 201 -12.01 10.02 1.83
CA LEU A 201 -11.54 11.25 1.19
C LEU A 201 -12.18 11.49 -0.18
N VAL A 202 -12.44 10.43 -0.96
CA VAL A 202 -13.19 10.56 -2.23
C VAL A 202 -14.64 10.98 -1.98
N ASP A 203 -15.29 10.53 -0.90
CA ASP A 203 -16.62 11.03 -0.53
C ASP A 203 -16.60 12.51 -0.12
N VAL A 204 -15.50 12.99 0.50
CA VAL A 204 -15.27 14.43 0.73
C VAL A 204 -15.11 15.16 -0.61
N GLY A 205 -14.27 14.67 -1.51
CA GLY A 205 -14.06 15.27 -2.83
C GLY A 205 -15.33 15.36 -3.69
N ARG A 206 -16.27 14.43 -3.49
CA ARG A 206 -17.61 14.45 -4.10
C ARG A 206 -18.58 15.42 -3.42
N GLY A 207 -18.17 16.08 -2.35
CA GLY A 207 -19.06 16.93 -1.55
C GLY A 207 -20.11 16.16 -0.73
N ARG A 208 -19.97 14.83 -0.57
CA ARG A 208 -20.88 14.00 0.24
C ARG A 208 -20.62 14.12 1.73
N ARG A 209 -19.43 14.59 2.09
CA ARG A 209 -18.94 14.82 3.46
C ARG A 209 -18.21 16.15 3.53
N ALA A 210 -18.38 16.88 4.63
CA ALA A 210 -17.54 18.05 4.89
C ALA A 210 -16.11 17.62 5.27
N PRO A 211 -15.06 18.42 4.96
CA PRO A 211 -13.69 18.10 5.34
C PRO A 211 -13.51 17.81 6.84
N ASP A 212 -14.12 18.61 7.71
CA ASP A 212 -14.02 18.48 9.16
C ASP A 212 -14.70 17.21 9.71
N SER A 213 -15.59 16.57 8.93
CA SER A 213 -16.20 15.28 9.33
C SER A 213 -15.16 14.17 9.48
N MET A 214 -13.92 14.39 9.02
CA MET A 214 -12.81 13.47 9.25
C MET A 214 -12.47 13.34 10.74
N LEU A 215 -12.54 14.42 11.51
CA LEU A 215 -12.34 14.43 12.97
C LEU A 215 -13.40 13.56 13.68
N ASP A 216 -14.65 13.70 13.28
CA ASP A 216 -15.76 12.90 13.82
C ASP A 216 -15.57 11.41 13.47
N THR A 217 -15.13 11.13 12.23
CA THR A 217 -14.85 9.77 11.78
C THR A 217 -13.74 9.11 12.61
N ILE A 218 -12.63 9.83 12.89
CA ILE A 218 -11.54 9.34 13.74
C ILE A 218 -12.06 9.06 15.15
N SER A 219 -12.80 10.03 15.73
CA SER A 219 -13.28 9.98 17.10
C SER A 219 -14.31 8.88 17.34
N ALA A 220 -15.09 8.52 16.33
CA ALA A 220 -16.15 7.50 16.42
C ALA A 220 -15.60 6.09 16.71
N ARG A 221 -14.38 5.76 16.32
CA ARG A 221 -13.76 4.42 16.45
C ARG A 221 -14.65 3.29 15.94
N ASP A 222 -15.52 3.62 14.99
CA ASP A 222 -16.48 2.71 14.37
C ASP A 222 -16.26 2.68 12.84
N ARG A 223 -16.16 1.48 12.28
CA ARG A 223 -15.98 1.30 10.82
C ARG A 223 -17.17 1.87 10.02
N ALA A 224 -18.36 1.89 10.59
CA ALA A 224 -19.55 2.44 9.94
C ALA A 224 -19.49 3.97 9.75
N ALA A 225 -18.68 4.68 10.55
CA ALA A 225 -18.48 6.11 10.41
C ALA A 225 -17.63 6.50 9.20
N ALA A 226 -16.73 5.61 8.73
CA ALA A 226 -15.90 5.86 7.55
C ALA A 226 -16.65 5.55 6.24
N GLY A 227 -16.16 6.11 5.15
CA GLY A 227 -16.65 5.84 3.81
C GLY A 227 -16.40 4.41 3.31
N PRO A 228 -16.76 4.09 2.07
CA PRO A 228 -16.56 2.77 1.47
C PRO A 228 -15.07 2.43 1.36
N VAL A 229 -14.77 1.13 1.27
CA VAL A 229 -13.39 0.68 0.97
C VAL A 229 -13.11 0.88 -0.51
N ALA A 230 -12.15 1.71 -0.85
CA ALA A 230 -11.73 1.95 -2.23
C ALA A 230 -11.25 0.65 -2.92
N PRO A 231 -11.39 0.50 -4.25
CA PRO A 231 -10.88 -0.66 -4.98
C PRO A 231 -9.39 -0.91 -4.73
N PRO A 232 -8.92 -2.17 -4.76
CA PRO A 232 -7.51 -2.47 -4.51
C PRO A 232 -6.59 -2.04 -5.66
N THR A 233 -7.11 -1.95 -6.88
CA THR A 233 -6.35 -1.74 -8.12
C THR A 233 -5.57 -0.42 -8.15
N GLY A 234 -6.06 0.63 -7.47
CA GLY A 234 -5.34 1.92 -7.38
C GLY A 234 -4.21 1.92 -6.36
N LEU A 235 -4.14 0.93 -5.47
CA LEU A 235 -3.22 0.92 -4.34
C LEU A 235 -1.90 0.22 -4.68
N VAL A 236 -0.80 0.88 -4.32
CA VAL A 236 0.56 0.34 -4.46
C VAL A 236 1.30 0.51 -3.14
N LEU A 237 1.85 -0.57 -2.57
CA LEU A 237 2.88 -0.48 -1.53
C LEU A 237 4.14 0.08 -2.20
N TRP A 238 4.46 1.34 -1.91
CA TRP A 238 5.47 2.10 -2.65
C TRP A 238 6.85 1.99 -2.03
N HIS A 239 6.93 2.08 -0.71
CA HIS A 239 8.20 2.06 0.03
C HIS A 239 8.03 1.45 1.41
N VAL A 240 9.07 0.77 1.89
CA VAL A 240 9.23 0.31 3.26
C VAL A 240 10.52 0.91 3.79
N GLY A 241 10.44 1.69 4.86
CA GLY A 241 11.58 2.34 5.51
C GLY A 241 12.10 1.52 6.67
N TYR A 242 13.44 1.49 6.80
CA TYR A 242 14.17 0.83 7.86
C TYR A 242 15.06 1.86 8.59
N ASP A 243 15.59 1.54 9.75
CA ASP A 243 16.55 2.37 10.52
C ASP A 243 16.09 3.83 10.76
N GLY A 244 14.77 4.02 10.97
CA GLY A 244 14.19 5.34 11.15
C GLY A 244 13.99 6.13 9.85
N GLU A 245 14.30 5.55 8.70
CA GLU A 245 14.03 6.17 7.40
C GLU A 245 12.54 6.43 7.24
N ARG A 246 12.21 7.69 6.91
CA ARG A 246 10.86 8.09 6.52
C ARG A 246 10.86 8.37 5.03
N TRP A 247 9.83 7.88 4.36
CA TRP A 247 9.68 8.17 2.94
C TRP A 247 9.45 9.66 2.72
N ASP A 248 10.32 10.27 1.93
CA ASP A 248 10.24 11.66 1.49
C ASP A 248 9.94 11.69 -0.01
N ALA A 249 8.82 12.32 -0.37
CA ALA A 249 8.41 12.46 -1.77
C ALA A 249 9.40 13.31 -2.60
N ASP A 250 10.15 14.19 -1.95
CA ASP A 250 11.12 15.06 -2.61
C ASP A 250 12.41 14.32 -3.01
N ARG A 251 12.66 13.13 -2.46
CA ARG A 251 13.69 12.22 -2.97
C ARG A 251 13.23 11.53 -4.26
N ARG A 252 12.91 12.31 -5.28
CA ARG A 252 12.77 11.82 -6.65
C ARG A 252 14.17 11.59 -7.22
N ARG A 253 14.69 10.39 -7.04
CA ARG A 253 15.84 9.91 -7.83
C ARG A 253 15.54 8.52 -8.35
#